data_d1eee88167e50cb2d222341521560ad2
#
_entry.id   d1eee88167e50cb2d222341521560ad2
#
_cell.length_a   1.000
_cell.length_b   1.000
_cell.length_c   1.000
_cell.angle_alpha   90.00
_cell.angle_beta   90.00
_cell.angle_gamma   90.00
#
_symmetry.space_group_name_H-M   'P 1'
#
loop_
_entity.id
_entity.type
_entity.pdbx_description
1 polymer ?
#
loop_
_entity_poly.entity_id
_entity_poly.type
_entity_poly.pdbx_seq_one_letter_code
_entity_poly.pdbx_strand_id
1 'polypeptide(L)'
;MSKTIFITGAGSGLAKGAAFGLAKQGHKVIAPVETAPQVTALREEAVAEGVDLDVFKMDIKNPQDLAQMLEYDFDIFVANAAVNEGGPLSEVPMSNFRELFEVNVFSTLETAQVAARKFVAKGKGKIIFMSSMAGIMATPYVGPYTATKHAIEAIATTMQKELEGHGVQVATINPGAFATGFNDRSAEAKWKWYDEAIHFTRKEDMEEADKALENQYDPADMIAKMVEIIPLDTHKFRTAFPEETEKQMKEEEAKRWEMEI
;
A
#
# COMPACT_ATOMS: atom_id res chain seq x y z
N MET A 1 10.66 9.03 21.22
CA MET A 1 11.53 10.01 20.51
C MET A 1 10.88 10.33 19.15
N SER A 2 11.03 11.56 18.68
CA SER A 2 10.58 11.92 17.32
C SER A 2 11.38 11.14 16.27
N LYS A 3 10.70 10.72 15.20
CA LYS A 3 11.27 10.01 14.04
C LYS A 3 11.02 10.84 12.79
N THR A 4 11.86 10.68 11.77
CA THR A 4 11.58 11.17 10.42
C THR A 4 11.02 10.03 9.59
N ILE A 5 9.83 10.21 9.04
CA ILE A 5 9.06 9.18 8.37
C ILE A 5 8.75 9.63 6.93
N PHE A 6 9.15 8.83 5.96
CA PHE A 6 8.90 9.06 4.54
C PHE A 6 7.77 8.15 4.07
N ILE A 7 6.66 8.72 3.53
CA ILE A 7 5.47 7.97 3.14
C ILE A 7 5.13 8.27 1.67
N THR A 8 5.26 7.30 0.77
CA THR A 8 4.91 7.49 -0.65
C THR A 8 3.39 7.47 -0.86
N GLY A 9 2.89 8.29 -1.79
CA GLY A 9 1.47 8.32 -2.13
C GLY A 9 0.59 8.88 -1.01
N ALA A 10 1.10 9.83 -0.24
CA ALA A 10 0.40 10.43 0.92
C ALA A 10 -0.74 11.40 0.56
N GLY A 11 -1.12 11.51 -0.71
CA GLY A 11 -2.13 12.48 -1.17
C GLY A 11 -3.59 12.11 -0.84
N SER A 12 -3.86 10.87 -0.41
CA SER A 12 -5.23 10.43 -0.11
C SER A 12 -5.25 9.18 0.79
N GLY A 13 -6.45 8.80 1.21
CA GLY A 13 -6.71 7.54 1.92
C GLY A 13 -5.95 7.36 3.22
N LEU A 14 -5.58 6.12 3.51
CA LEU A 14 -4.93 5.72 4.76
C LEU A 14 -3.60 6.44 4.99
N ALA A 15 -2.78 6.57 3.94
CA ALA A 15 -1.46 7.20 4.05
C ALA A 15 -1.56 8.70 4.37
N LYS A 16 -2.53 9.41 3.78
CA LYS A 16 -2.80 10.81 4.14
C LYS A 16 -3.16 10.93 5.62
N GLY A 17 -4.14 10.15 6.06
CA GLY A 17 -4.55 10.16 7.47
C GLY A 17 -3.39 9.81 8.42
N ALA A 18 -2.58 8.81 8.08
CA ALA A 18 -1.41 8.43 8.86
C ALA A 18 -0.36 9.55 8.90
N ALA A 19 -0.09 10.22 7.77
CA ALA A 19 0.85 11.35 7.71
C ALA A 19 0.44 12.47 8.66
N PHE A 20 -0.85 12.85 8.65
CA PHE A 20 -1.40 13.85 9.57
C PHE A 20 -1.31 13.40 11.02
N GLY A 21 -1.74 12.16 11.33
CA GLY A 21 -1.71 11.62 12.69
C GLY A 21 -0.29 11.56 13.26
N LEU A 22 0.69 11.12 12.47
CA LEU A 22 2.10 11.08 12.86
C LEU A 22 2.69 12.47 13.10
N ALA A 23 2.36 13.45 12.22
CA ALA A 23 2.78 14.83 12.41
C ALA A 23 2.18 15.44 13.69
N LYS A 24 0.91 15.17 14.00
CA LYS A 24 0.25 15.58 15.26
C LYS A 24 0.93 14.96 16.51
N GLN A 25 1.55 13.78 16.37
CA GLN A 25 2.37 13.16 17.43
C GLN A 25 3.79 13.73 17.53
N GLY A 26 4.15 14.72 16.71
CA GLY A 26 5.45 15.37 16.72
C GLY A 26 6.55 14.64 15.95
N HIS A 27 6.18 13.73 15.04
CA HIS A 27 7.10 13.16 14.07
C HIS A 27 7.31 14.12 12.90
N LYS A 28 8.51 14.11 12.29
CA LYS A 28 8.73 14.77 11.01
C LYS A 28 8.24 13.86 9.89
N VAL A 29 7.29 14.32 9.07
CA VAL A 29 6.71 13.52 8.01
C VAL A 29 7.04 14.12 6.64
N ILE A 30 7.65 13.29 5.78
CA ILE A 30 7.93 13.57 4.39
C ILE A 30 6.86 12.84 3.58
N ALA A 31 6.02 13.61 2.88
CA ALA A 31 4.77 13.16 2.29
C ALA A 31 4.69 13.47 0.78
N PRO A 32 5.52 12.82 -0.06
CA PRO A 32 5.45 13.04 -1.50
C PRO A 32 4.14 12.52 -2.09
N VAL A 33 3.71 13.22 -3.14
CA VAL A 33 2.51 12.90 -3.91
C VAL A 33 2.79 12.93 -5.41
N GLU A 34 1.98 12.22 -6.19
CA GLU A 34 2.25 11.96 -7.61
C GLU A 34 2.19 13.23 -8.49
N THR A 35 1.27 14.16 -8.20
CA THR A 35 0.98 15.30 -9.09
C THR A 35 1.11 16.64 -8.39
N ALA A 36 1.42 17.69 -9.14
CA ALA A 36 1.52 19.07 -8.62
C ALA A 36 0.19 19.56 -7.97
N PRO A 37 -1.01 19.31 -8.54
CA PRO A 37 -2.25 19.65 -7.87
C PRO A 37 -2.42 19.00 -6.49
N GLN A 38 -1.99 17.73 -6.33
CA GLN A 38 -2.00 17.06 -5.03
C GLN A 38 -1.03 17.72 -4.03
N VAL A 39 0.12 18.25 -4.48
CA VAL A 39 1.05 19.01 -3.62
C VAL A 39 0.35 20.23 -3.03
N THR A 40 -0.32 21.02 -3.88
CA THR A 40 -1.04 22.21 -3.45
C THR A 40 -2.13 21.87 -2.45
N ALA A 41 -3.00 20.91 -2.79
CA ALA A 41 -4.11 20.50 -1.94
C ALA A 41 -3.64 19.97 -0.57
N LEU A 42 -2.61 19.11 -0.55
CA LEU A 42 -2.11 18.53 0.71
C LEU A 42 -1.44 19.58 1.60
N ARG A 43 -0.73 20.56 1.02
CA ARG A 43 -0.15 21.68 1.77
C ARG A 43 -1.22 22.58 2.39
N GLU A 44 -2.25 22.92 1.64
CA GLU A 44 -3.37 23.72 2.13
C GLU A 44 -4.10 23.02 3.28
N GLU A 45 -4.34 21.71 3.14
CA GLU A 45 -4.96 20.89 4.17
C GLU A 45 -4.07 20.78 5.42
N ALA A 46 -2.75 20.62 5.27
CA ALA A 46 -1.80 20.58 6.38
C ALA A 46 -1.80 21.90 7.18
N VAL A 47 -1.83 23.05 6.49
CA VAL A 47 -1.96 24.37 7.14
C VAL A 47 -3.27 24.47 7.89
N ALA A 48 -4.40 24.07 7.30
CA ALA A 48 -5.71 24.10 7.93
C ALA A 48 -5.80 23.24 9.20
N GLU A 49 -5.12 22.08 9.19
CA GLU A 49 -5.05 21.15 10.32
C GLU A 49 -3.95 21.52 11.34
N GLY A 50 -3.15 22.55 11.09
CA GLY A 50 -2.08 22.99 11.96
C GLY A 50 -0.93 22.00 12.12
N VAL A 51 -0.64 21.22 11.09
CA VAL A 51 0.47 20.25 11.05
C VAL A 51 1.53 20.64 10.03
N ASP A 52 2.77 20.26 10.27
CA ASP A 52 3.89 20.46 9.35
C ASP A 52 4.17 19.15 8.61
N LEU A 53 4.00 19.19 7.27
CA LEU A 53 4.32 18.10 6.37
C LEU A 53 5.28 18.61 5.28
N ASP A 54 6.34 17.87 5.03
CA ASP A 54 7.23 18.12 3.90
C ASP A 54 6.64 17.49 2.63
N VAL A 55 5.94 18.31 1.85
CA VAL A 55 5.14 17.86 0.69
C VAL A 55 5.79 18.30 -0.61
N PHE A 56 6.03 17.35 -1.51
CA PHE A 56 6.56 17.62 -2.86
C PHE A 56 6.03 16.61 -3.87
N LYS A 57 6.24 16.91 -5.18
CA LYS A 57 5.86 15.99 -6.24
C LYS A 57 6.90 14.88 -6.39
N MET A 58 6.44 13.64 -6.35
CA MET A 58 7.25 12.45 -6.66
C MET A 58 6.36 11.37 -7.27
N ASP A 59 6.51 11.14 -8.57
CA ASP A 59 5.98 9.97 -9.26
C ASP A 59 6.97 8.82 -9.08
N ILE A 60 6.57 7.75 -8.42
CA ILE A 60 7.44 6.60 -8.13
C ILE A 60 7.91 5.85 -9.39
N LYS A 61 7.25 6.04 -10.54
CA LYS A 61 7.67 5.51 -11.84
C LYS A 61 8.76 6.35 -12.50
N ASN A 62 9.01 7.55 -12.01
CA ASN A 62 9.96 8.46 -12.63
C ASN A 62 11.32 8.41 -11.93
N PRO A 63 12.40 7.94 -12.59
CA PRO A 63 13.72 7.82 -11.98
C PRO A 63 14.30 9.17 -11.47
N GLN A 64 13.98 10.29 -12.13
CA GLN A 64 14.40 11.61 -11.69
C GLN A 64 13.70 12.02 -10.40
N ASP A 65 12.41 11.67 -10.27
CA ASP A 65 11.65 11.94 -9.05
C ASP A 65 12.16 11.04 -7.90
N LEU A 66 12.49 9.76 -8.17
CA LEU A 66 13.08 8.86 -7.19
C LEU A 66 14.43 9.38 -6.64
N ALA A 67 15.22 10.03 -7.48
CA ALA A 67 16.50 10.59 -7.04
C ALA A 67 16.35 11.61 -5.90
N GLN A 68 15.20 12.30 -5.80
CA GLN A 68 14.90 13.22 -4.70
C GLN A 68 14.92 12.54 -3.33
N MET A 69 14.61 11.22 -3.24
CA MET A 69 14.71 10.49 -1.97
C MET A 69 16.12 10.49 -1.38
N LEU A 70 17.15 10.66 -2.21
CA LEU A 70 18.56 10.71 -1.75
C LEU A 70 18.86 11.97 -0.94
N GLU A 71 18.14 13.06 -1.16
CA GLU A 71 18.31 14.34 -0.50
C GLU A 71 17.75 14.35 0.94
N TYR A 72 16.84 13.42 1.24
CA TYR A 72 16.19 13.32 2.54
C TYR A 72 16.89 12.35 3.47
N ASP A 73 16.97 12.71 4.74
CA ASP A 73 17.34 11.79 5.81
C ASP A 73 16.09 11.36 6.58
N PHE A 74 15.85 10.05 6.65
CA PHE A 74 14.68 9.48 7.33
C PHE A 74 15.04 8.20 8.08
N ASP A 75 14.24 7.86 9.09
CA ASP A 75 14.38 6.68 9.95
C ASP A 75 13.47 5.55 9.52
N ILE A 76 12.31 5.90 8.94
CA ILE A 76 11.27 4.94 8.53
C ILE A 76 10.82 5.31 7.12
N PHE A 77 10.74 4.30 6.28
CA PHE A 77 10.18 4.40 4.93
C PHE A 77 8.90 3.57 4.84
N VAL A 78 7.80 4.18 4.41
CA VAL A 78 6.50 3.53 4.17
C VAL A 78 6.22 3.53 2.66
N ALA A 79 6.40 2.37 2.05
CA ALA A 79 6.09 2.13 0.64
C ALA A 79 4.57 1.93 0.48
N ASN A 80 3.83 3.03 0.29
CA ASN A 80 2.37 2.99 0.26
C ASN A 80 1.78 3.26 -1.13
N ALA A 81 2.43 4.04 -1.99
CA ALA A 81 1.89 4.39 -3.31
C ALA A 81 1.45 3.13 -4.08
N ALA A 82 0.21 3.12 -4.55
CA ALA A 82 -0.37 2.00 -5.29
C ALA A 82 -1.58 2.45 -6.10
N VAL A 83 -1.88 1.69 -7.14
CA VAL A 83 -3.11 1.79 -7.94
C VAL A 83 -3.90 0.48 -7.82
N ASN A 84 -5.16 0.51 -8.23
CA ASN A 84 -6.05 -0.65 -8.14
C ASN A 84 -6.67 -0.97 -9.49
N GLU A 85 -6.85 -2.26 -9.75
CA GLU A 85 -7.51 -2.81 -10.93
C GLU A 85 -8.33 -4.04 -10.52
N GLY A 86 -9.54 -4.14 -11.01
CA GLY A 86 -10.44 -5.27 -10.76
C GLY A 86 -10.75 -6.05 -12.03
N GLY A 87 -11.58 -7.06 -11.87
CA GLY A 87 -12.08 -7.90 -12.94
C GLY A 87 -11.48 -9.31 -12.96
N PRO A 88 -11.96 -10.18 -13.87
CA PRO A 88 -11.49 -11.54 -13.99
C PRO A 88 -10.03 -11.59 -14.45
N LEU A 89 -9.18 -12.28 -13.67
CA LEU A 89 -7.76 -12.40 -13.99
C LEU A 89 -7.51 -13.09 -15.34
N SER A 90 -8.43 -13.95 -15.74
CA SER A 90 -8.37 -14.66 -17.02
C SER A 90 -8.64 -13.79 -18.25
N GLU A 91 -9.17 -12.56 -18.07
CA GLU A 91 -9.64 -11.71 -19.18
C GLU A 91 -9.13 -10.26 -19.09
N VAL A 92 -8.52 -9.87 -17.97
CA VAL A 92 -7.97 -8.51 -17.82
C VAL A 92 -6.97 -8.20 -18.95
N PRO A 93 -7.07 -7.04 -19.61
CA PRO A 93 -6.10 -6.63 -20.61
C PRO A 93 -4.67 -6.63 -20.05
N MET A 94 -3.75 -7.28 -20.75
CA MET A 94 -2.37 -7.38 -20.30
C MET A 94 -1.65 -6.04 -20.20
N SER A 95 -2.12 -5.00 -20.89
CA SER A 95 -1.65 -3.62 -20.70
C SER A 95 -1.94 -3.12 -19.29
N ASN A 96 -3.18 -3.32 -18.81
CA ASN A 96 -3.61 -2.90 -17.47
C ASN A 96 -2.87 -3.70 -16.39
N PHE A 97 -2.73 -5.01 -16.60
CA PHE A 97 -2.00 -5.88 -15.68
C PHE A 97 -0.52 -5.49 -15.56
N ARG A 98 0.15 -5.16 -16.69
CA ARG A 98 1.54 -4.67 -16.68
C ARG A 98 1.67 -3.33 -15.96
N GLU A 99 0.78 -2.37 -16.25
CA GLU A 99 0.80 -1.05 -15.57
C GLU A 99 0.58 -1.20 -14.06
N LEU A 100 -0.31 -2.11 -13.66
CA LEU A 100 -0.56 -2.40 -12.26
C LEU A 100 0.71 -2.96 -11.56
N PHE A 101 1.42 -3.88 -12.21
CA PHE A 101 2.70 -4.42 -11.71
C PHE A 101 3.80 -3.36 -11.71
N GLU A 102 3.85 -2.51 -12.74
CA GLU A 102 4.82 -1.40 -12.80
C GLU A 102 4.74 -0.53 -11.57
N VAL A 103 3.54 -0.07 -11.21
CA VAL A 103 3.35 0.80 -10.04
C VAL A 103 3.50 0.03 -8.73
N ASN A 104 2.70 -1.04 -8.58
CA ASN A 104 2.53 -1.70 -7.27
C ASN A 104 3.71 -2.58 -6.87
N VAL A 105 4.49 -3.06 -7.84
CA VAL A 105 5.57 -4.01 -7.59
C VAL A 105 6.93 -3.43 -7.96
N PHE A 106 7.16 -3.08 -9.22
CA PHE A 106 8.49 -2.68 -9.67
C PHE A 106 8.90 -1.32 -9.11
N SER A 107 8.12 -0.28 -9.32
CA SER A 107 8.42 1.05 -8.79
C SER A 107 8.41 1.07 -7.25
N THR A 108 7.52 0.30 -6.62
CA THR A 108 7.51 0.13 -5.15
C THR A 108 8.81 -0.51 -4.65
N LEU A 109 9.31 -1.56 -5.33
CA LEU A 109 10.59 -2.19 -4.99
C LEU A 109 11.76 -1.24 -5.21
N GLU A 110 11.78 -0.47 -6.30
CA GLU A 110 12.83 0.52 -6.57
C GLU A 110 12.92 1.58 -5.45
N THR A 111 11.78 2.11 -4.99
CA THR A 111 11.76 3.04 -3.83
C THR A 111 12.28 2.38 -2.56
N ALA A 112 11.89 1.12 -2.30
CA ALA A 112 12.37 0.36 -1.14
C ALA A 112 13.87 0.06 -1.22
N GLN A 113 14.42 -0.18 -2.41
CA GLN A 113 15.87 -0.36 -2.61
C GLN A 113 16.65 0.93 -2.33
N VAL A 114 16.10 2.11 -2.67
CA VAL A 114 16.71 3.40 -2.30
C VAL A 114 16.76 3.53 -0.78
N ALA A 115 15.65 3.26 -0.10
CA ALA A 115 15.58 3.30 1.37
C ALA A 115 16.54 2.28 2.01
N ALA A 116 16.57 1.03 1.50
CA ALA A 116 17.46 -0.01 2.00
C ALA A 116 18.92 0.39 1.94
N ARG A 117 19.39 0.93 0.80
CA ARG A 117 20.80 1.43 0.68
C ARG A 117 21.12 2.50 1.72
N LYS A 118 20.20 3.46 1.96
CA LYS A 118 20.39 4.50 2.98
C LYS A 118 20.45 3.89 4.38
N PHE A 119 19.58 2.97 4.71
CA PHE A 119 19.50 2.35 6.04
C PHE A 119 20.69 1.42 6.32
N VAL A 120 21.13 0.63 5.34
CA VAL A 120 22.34 -0.19 5.44
C VAL A 120 23.57 0.69 5.68
N ALA A 121 23.71 1.80 4.97
CA ALA A 121 24.80 2.75 5.20
C ALA A 121 24.78 3.37 6.61
N LYS A 122 23.59 3.53 7.23
CA LYS A 122 23.41 4.02 8.60
C LYS A 122 23.52 2.90 9.65
N GLY A 123 23.44 1.63 9.27
CA GLY A 123 23.33 0.49 10.19
C GLY A 123 22.02 0.43 10.95
N LYS A 124 20.98 1.17 10.52
CA LYS A 124 19.63 1.18 11.13
C LYS A 124 18.60 1.76 10.20
N GLY A 125 17.36 1.31 10.33
CA GLY A 125 16.19 1.85 9.64
C GLY A 125 15.05 0.86 9.58
N LYS A 126 13.90 1.32 9.11
CA LYS A 126 12.73 0.45 8.94
C LYS A 126 12.01 0.73 7.63
N ILE A 127 11.72 -0.33 6.89
CA ILE A 127 10.90 -0.32 5.67
C ILE A 127 9.56 -0.98 5.98
N ILE A 128 8.47 -0.30 5.68
CA ILE A 128 7.12 -0.84 5.83
C ILE A 128 6.45 -0.85 4.46
N PHE A 129 6.05 -2.02 4.00
CA PHE A 129 5.24 -2.15 2.79
C PHE A 129 3.76 -2.12 3.13
N MET A 130 3.01 -1.24 2.47
CA MET A 130 1.56 -1.29 2.47
C MET A 130 1.11 -2.44 1.56
N SER A 131 0.85 -3.56 2.19
CA SER A 131 0.26 -4.72 1.55
C SER A 131 -1.29 -4.62 1.59
N SER A 132 -1.97 -5.71 1.80
CA SER A 132 -3.43 -5.83 1.93
C SER A 132 -3.76 -7.22 2.47
N MET A 133 -5.01 -7.41 2.91
CA MET A 133 -5.55 -8.77 3.04
C MET A 133 -5.43 -9.54 1.71
N ALA A 134 -5.56 -8.85 0.58
CA ALA A 134 -5.37 -9.42 -0.75
C ALA A 134 -3.93 -9.87 -1.05
N GLY A 135 -2.96 -9.58 -0.19
CA GLY A 135 -1.60 -10.13 -0.28
C GLY A 135 -1.49 -11.58 0.21
N ILE A 136 -2.51 -12.07 0.89
CA ILE A 136 -2.58 -13.44 1.43
C ILE A 136 -3.82 -14.18 0.92
N MET A 137 -4.96 -13.48 0.83
CA MET A 137 -6.23 -14.03 0.36
C MET A 137 -6.42 -13.75 -1.12
N ALA A 138 -7.00 -14.71 -1.85
CA ALA A 138 -7.38 -14.55 -3.25
C ALA A 138 -8.91 -14.53 -3.35
N THR A 139 -9.44 -13.41 -3.84
CA THR A 139 -10.87 -13.22 -4.04
C THR A 139 -11.18 -13.11 -5.53
N PRO A 140 -12.23 -13.79 -6.05
CA PRO A 140 -12.64 -13.63 -7.44
C PRO A 140 -12.82 -12.16 -7.82
N TYR A 141 -12.46 -11.82 -9.05
CA TYR A 141 -12.58 -10.47 -9.65
C TYR A 141 -11.73 -9.36 -8.99
N VAL A 142 -10.87 -9.72 -8.03
CA VAL A 142 -9.83 -8.87 -7.46
C VAL A 142 -8.43 -9.39 -7.82
N GLY A 143 -8.38 -10.41 -8.69
CA GLY A 143 -7.16 -11.15 -9.05
C GLY A 143 -5.98 -10.30 -9.50
N PRO A 144 -6.15 -9.29 -10.36
CA PRO A 144 -5.06 -8.43 -10.80
C PRO A 144 -4.34 -7.75 -9.63
N TYR A 145 -5.09 -7.11 -8.74
CA TYR A 145 -4.55 -6.46 -7.55
C TYR A 145 -3.96 -7.47 -6.56
N THR A 146 -4.66 -8.58 -6.33
CA THR A 146 -4.21 -9.69 -5.48
C THR A 146 -2.82 -10.19 -5.89
N ALA A 147 -2.57 -10.39 -7.18
CA ALA A 147 -1.28 -10.82 -7.69
C ALA A 147 -0.15 -9.85 -7.31
N THR A 148 -0.38 -8.54 -7.41
CA THR A 148 0.62 -7.54 -7.02
C THR A 148 0.89 -7.55 -5.52
N LYS A 149 -0.13 -7.73 -4.68
CA LYS A 149 0.03 -7.74 -3.23
C LYS A 149 0.69 -9.04 -2.72
N HIS A 150 0.44 -10.19 -3.37
CA HIS A 150 1.21 -11.40 -3.12
C HIS A 150 2.69 -11.23 -3.47
N ALA A 151 3.00 -10.54 -4.58
CA ALA A 151 4.38 -10.22 -4.93
C ALA A 151 5.05 -9.32 -3.86
N ILE A 152 4.35 -8.32 -3.34
CA ILE A 152 4.84 -7.47 -2.24
C ILE A 152 5.09 -8.26 -0.95
N GLU A 153 4.24 -9.23 -0.60
CA GLU A 153 4.47 -10.10 0.57
C GLU A 153 5.75 -10.93 0.42
N ALA A 154 5.98 -11.49 -0.77
CA ALA A 154 7.21 -12.23 -1.06
C ALA A 154 8.45 -11.32 -0.98
N ILE A 155 8.39 -10.13 -1.58
CA ILE A 155 9.45 -9.12 -1.53
C ILE A 155 9.76 -8.74 -0.08
N ALA A 156 8.75 -8.36 0.70
CA ALA A 156 8.93 -7.93 2.08
C ALA A 156 9.52 -9.03 2.96
N THR A 157 9.01 -10.27 2.83
CA THR A 157 9.50 -11.43 3.58
C THR A 157 10.96 -11.74 3.25
N THR A 158 11.34 -11.65 1.97
CA THR A 158 12.71 -11.90 1.53
C THR A 158 13.65 -10.79 2.01
N MET A 159 13.27 -9.53 1.79
CA MET A 159 14.08 -8.38 2.24
C MET A 159 14.27 -8.36 3.77
N GLN A 160 13.27 -8.79 4.57
CA GLN A 160 13.44 -8.88 6.03
C GLN A 160 14.59 -9.83 6.38
N LYS A 161 14.66 -11.00 5.74
CA LYS A 161 15.71 -11.98 5.99
C LYS A 161 17.09 -11.51 5.53
N GLU A 162 17.15 -10.86 4.35
CA GLU A 162 18.38 -10.37 3.77
C GLU A 162 18.97 -9.17 4.53
N LEU A 163 18.11 -8.31 5.09
CA LEU A 163 18.52 -7.05 5.73
C LEU A 163 18.68 -7.14 7.25
N GLU A 164 18.25 -8.24 7.88
CA GLU A 164 18.36 -8.44 9.33
C GLU A 164 19.76 -8.23 9.86
N GLY A 165 20.78 -8.80 9.19
CA GLY A 165 22.19 -8.64 9.55
C GLY A 165 22.76 -7.22 9.36
N HIS A 166 22.02 -6.32 8.72
CA HIS A 166 22.41 -4.94 8.46
C HIS A 166 21.74 -3.91 9.39
N GLY A 167 21.01 -4.37 10.41
CA GLY A 167 20.28 -3.49 11.33
C GLY A 167 19.04 -2.82 10.71
N VAL A 168 18.54 -3.33 9.60
CA VAL A 168 17.36 -2.81 8.90
C VAL A 168 16.17 -3.75 9.12
N GLN A 169 15.08 -3.20 9.60
CA GLN A 169 13.83 -3.91 9.77
C GLN A 169 12.96 -3.79 8.53
N VAL A 170 12.25 -4.86 8.18
CA VAL A 170 11.21 -4.82 7.14
C VAL A 170 9.93 -5.40 7.71
N ALA A 171 8.79 -4.78 7.38
CA ALA A 171 7.48 -5.20 7.85
C ALA A 171 6.40 -4.95 6.81
N THR A 172 5.23 -5.57 7.00
CA THR A 172 4.02 -5.32 6.21
C THR A 172 2.87 -4.81 7.07
N ILE A 173 2.07 -3.93 6.50
CA ILE A 173 0.75 -3.56 7.00
C ILE A 173 -0.28 -4.10 6.00
N ASN A 174 -1.25 -4.86 6.50
CA ASN A 174 -2.25 -5.57 5.70
C ASN A 174 -3.65 -5.09 6.09
N PRO A 175 -4.13 -3.97 5.53
CA PRO A 175 -5.49 -3.52 5.75
C PRO A 175 -6.52 -4.49 5.18
N GLY A 176 -7.67 -4.60 5.86
CA GLY A 176 -8.91 -5.07 5.27
C GLY A 176 -9.50 -4.06 4.28
N ALA A 177 -10.78 -4.18 3.98
CA ALA A 177 -11.48 -3.25 3.11
C ALA A 177 -11.93 -2.01 3.89
N PHE A 178 -11.27 -0.87 3.69
CA PHE A 178 -11.58 0.42 4.31
C PHE A 178 -12.15 1.41 3.31
N ALA A 179 -13.15 2.20 3.72
CA ALA A 179 -13.89 3.17 2.91
C ALA A 179 -13.06 4.41 2.57
N THR A 180 -12.04 4.25 1.74
CA THR A 180 -11.13 5.33 1.31
C THR A 180 -11.32 5.74 -0.16
N GLY A 181 -12.25 5.11 -0.88
CA GLY A 181 -12.39 5.23 -2.33
C GLY A 181 -11.34 4.42 -3.12
N PHE A 182 -10.40 3.74 -2.47
CA PHE A 182 -9.39 2.93 -3.15
C PHE A 182 -10.00 1.66 -3.74
N ASN A 183 -10.86 0.98 -2.98
CA ASN A 183 -11.53 -0.23 -3.42
C ASN A 183 -12.62 0.07 -4.46
N ASP A 184 -13.29 1.20 -4.31
CA ASP A 184 -14.34 1.66 -5.26
C ASP A 184 -13.75 1.85 -6.66
N ARG A 185 -12.53 2.38 -6.76
CA ARG A 185 -11.81 2.48 -8.04
C ARG A 185 -11.55 1.12 -8.70
N SER A 186 -11.33 0.06 -7.91
CA SER A 186 -11.21 -1.30 -8.45
C SER A 186 -12.52 -1.80 -9.04
N ALA A 187 -13.63 -1.56 -8.34
CA ALA A 187 -14.95 -1.91 -8.82
C ALA A 187 -15.31 -1.19 -10.12
N GLU A 188 -14.88 0.07 -10.27
CA GLU A 188 -15.13 0.88 -11.47
C GLU A 188 -14.16 0.57 -12.64
N ALA A 189 -12.93 0.19 -12.35
CA ALA A 189 -11.87 0.09 -13.37
C ALA A 189 -12.18 -0.95 -14.44
N LYS A 190 -12.69 -2.11 -14.04
CA LYS A 190 -13.04 -3.20 -14.95
C LYS A 190 -14.08 -2.83 -16.02
N TRP A 191 -15.01 -1.94 -15.69
CA TRP A 191 -16.05 -1.49 -16.63
C TRP A 191 -15.53 -0.63 -17.79
N LYS A 192 -14.29 -0.15 -17.72
CA LYS A 192 -13.65 0.60 -18.81
C LYS A 192 -13.18 -0.28 -19.96
N TRP A 193 -12.99 -1.56 -19.71
CA TRP A 193 -12.49 -2.51 -20.71
C TRP A 193 -13.37 -3.74 -20.89
N TYR A 194 -14.27 -4.01 -19.94
CA TYR A 194 -15.19 -5.14 -20.06
C TYR A 194 -16.20 -4.93 -21.20
N ASP A 195 -16.38 -5.96 -22.02
CA ASP A 195 -17.36 -6.02 -23.09
C ASP A 195 -18.02 -7.40 -23.08
N GLU A 196 -19.31 -7.45 -22.78
CA GLU A 196 -20.10 -8.67 -22.68
C GLU A 196 -20.15 -9.48 -24.00
N ALA A 197 -19.91 -8.82 -25.15
CA ALA A 197 -19.90 -9.50 -26.45
C ALA A 197 -18.63 -10.35 -26.67
N ILE A 198 -17.55 -10.09 -25.96
CA ILE A 198 -16.25 -10.74 -26.16
C ILE A 198 -15.73 -11.49 -24.93
N HIS A 199 -16.18 -11.12 -23.72
CA HIS A 199 -15.75 -11.76 -22.49
C HIS A 199 -16.71 -12.87 -22.07
N PHE A 200 -16.16 -13.97 -21.52
CA PHE A 200 -16.99 -15.07 -21.05
C PHE A 200 -17.47 -14.91 -19.60
N THR A 201 -16.82 -14.06 -18.81
CA THR A 201 -17.27 -13.72 -17.45
C THR A 201 -18.57 -12.94 -17.53
N ARG A 202 -19.60 -13.38 -16.81
CA ARG A 202 -20.88 -12.67 -16.78
C ARG A 202 -20.78 -11.41 -15.95
N LYS A 203 -21.47 -10.38 -16.40
CA LYS A 203 -21.54 -9.08 -15.72
C LYS A 203 -22.09 -9.23 -14.29
N GLU A 204 -23.15 -10.01 -14.14
CA GLU A 204 -23.83 -10.25 -12.86
C GLU A 204 -22.89 -10.87 -11.81
N ASP A 205 -21.99 -11.75 -12.22
CA ASP A 205 -21.04 -12.39 -11.29
C ASP A 205 -20.05 -11.36 -10.71
N MET A 206 -19.65 -10.37 -11.53
CA MET A 206 -18.78 -9.28 -11.08
C MET A 206 -19.53 -8.26 -10.22
N GLU A 207 -20.78 -7.94 -10.55
CA GLU A 207 -21.65 -7.07 -9.75
C GLU A 207 -21.97 -7.69 -8.40
N GLU A 208 -22.19 -9.01 -8.34
CA GLU A 208 -22.38 -9.72 -7.08
C GLU A 208 -21.14 -9.68 -6.19
N ALA A 209 -19.95 -9.86 -6.79
CA ALA A 209 -18.70 -9.77 -6.05
C ALA A 209 -18.44 -8.36 -5.50
N ASP A 210 -18.86 -7.31 -6.21
CA ASP A 210 -18.71 -5.92 -5.74
C ASP A 210 -19.54 -5.62 -4.48
N LYS A 211 -20.59 -6.38 -4.20
CA LYS A 211 -21.37 -6.23 -2.95
C LYS A 211 -20.53 -6.45 -1.69
N ALA A 212 -19.44 -7.21 -1.80
CA ALA A 212 -18.49 -7.34 -0.69
C ALA A 212 -17.85 -6.00 -0.27
N LEU A 213 -17.87 -4.98 -1.15
CA LEU A 213 -17.36 -3.65 -0.90
C LEU A 213 -18.41 -2.68 -0.32
N GLU A 214 -19.67 -3.10 -0.18
CA GLU A 214 -20.73 -2.23 0.39
C GLU A 214 -20.54 -1.95 1.89
N ASN A 215 -19.87 -2.85 2.60
CA ASN A 215 -19.65 -2.76 4.05
C ASN A 215 -18.16 -2.61 4.38
N GLN A 216 -17.53 -1.56 3.88
CA GLN A 216 -16.14 -1.26 4.19
C GLN A 216 -16.01 -0.67 5.60
N TYR A 217 -14.88 -0.96 6.26
CA TYR A 217 -14.56 -0.43 7.59
C TYR A 217 -14.28 1.07 7.57
N ASP A 218 -14.45 1.72 8.73
CA ASP A 218 -14.08 3.13 8.90
C ASP A 218 -12.56 3.31 8.76
N PRO A 219 -12.08 4.16 7.84
CA PRO A 219 -10.66 4.45 7.70
C PRO A 219 -9.99 4.97 8.98
N ALA A 220 -10.71 5.64 9.85
CA ALA A 220 -10.18 6.21 11.09
C ALA A 220 -9.50 5.16 11.97
N ASP A 221 -10.07 3.96 12.06
CA ASP A 221 -9.54 2.87 12.88
C ASP A 221 -8.18 2.37 12.35
N MET A 222 -8.07 2.19 11.03
CA MET A 222 -6.80 1.78 10.41
C MET A 222 -5.76 2.89 10.48
N ILE A 223 -6.15 4.15 10.30
CA ILE A 223 -5.28 5.31 10.45
C ILE A 223 -4.73 5.37 11.87
N ALA A 224 -5.57 5.22 12.89
CA ALA A 224 -5.14 5.17 14.29
C ALA A 224 -4.14 4.02 14.51
N LYS A 225 -4.40 2.84 13.93
CA LYS A 225 -3.49 1.70 14.01
C LYS A 225 -2.15 1.96 13.32
N MET A 226 -2.14 2.60 12.16
CA MET A 226 -0.92 2.99 11.45
C MET A 226 -0.11 4.00 12.27
N VAL A 227 -0.76 5.02 12.85
CA VAL A 227 -0.13 6.04 13.70
C VAL A 227 0.48 5.42 14.95
N GLU A 228 -0.16 4.39 15.52
CA GLU A 228 0.37 3.63 16.65
C GLU A 228 1.64 2.86 16.28
N ILE A 229 1.60 2.05 15.21
CA ILE A 229 2.63 1.03 14.96
C ILE A 229 3.83 1.54 14.14
N ILE A 230 3.62 2.48 13.22
CA ILE A 230 4.71 2.93 12.33
C ILE A 230 5.93 3.42 13.13
N PRO A 231 5.80 4.25 14.18
CA PRO A 231 6.97 4.76 14.92
C PRO A 231 7.58 3.78 15.93
N LEU A 232 6.95 2.64 16.21
CA LEU A 232 7.47 1.67 17.20
C LEU A 232 8.80 1.09 16.76
N ASP A 233 9.74 0.94 17.70
CA ASP A 233 11.04 0.30 17.44
C ASP A 233 10.88 -1.21 17.21
N THR A 234 9.88 -1.84 17.82
CA THR A 234 9.55 -3.27 17.64
C THR A 234 8.05 -3.49 17.51
N HIS A 235 7.66 -4.26 16.51
CA HIS A 235 6.29 -4.73 16.31
C HIS A 235 6.31 -6.04 15.50
N LYS A 236 5.15 -6.67 15.29
CA LYS A 236 5.06 -7.86 14.44
C LYS A 236 5.54 -7.53 13.01
N PHE A 237 6.14 -8.51 12.33
CA PHE A 237 6.47 -8.40 10.90
C PHE A 237 5.22 -8.04 10.07
N ARG A 238 4.09 -8.73 10.31
CA ARG A 238 2.82 -8.46 9.65
C ARG A 238 1.82 -7.87 10.63
N THR A 239 1.24 -6.74 10.30
CA THR A 239 0.11 -6.15 11.01
C THR A 239 -1.12 -6.18 10.11
N ALA A 240 -1.97 -7.17 10.31
CA ALA A 240 -3.30 -7.23 9.68
C ALA A 240 -4.33 -6.54 10.59
N PHE A 241 -5.23 -5.76 10.02
CA PHE A 241 -6.25 -5.05 10.77
C PHE A 241 -7.51 -4.83 9.91
N PRO A 242 -8.71 -4.99 10.49
CA PRO A 242 -9.01 -5.35 11.89
C PRO A 242 -8.61 -6.80 12.22
N GLU A 243 -8.70 -7.19 13.49
CA GLU A 243 -8.31 -8.54 13.96
C GLU A 243 -9.05 -9.67 13.24
N GLU A 244 -10.30 -9.42 12.85
CA GLU A 244 -11.07 -10.37 12.05
C GLU A 244 -10.42 -10.66 10.70
N THR A 245 -9.84 -9.64 10.06
CA THR A 245 -9.07 -9.78 8.83
C THR A 245 -7.84 -10.69 9.03
N GLU A 246 -7.12 -10.55 10.15
CA GLU A 246 -5.99 -11.43 10.48
C GLU A 246 -6.45 -12.90 10.60
N LYS A 247 -7.59 -13.14 11.24
CA LYS A 247 -8.17 -14.47 11.36
C LYS A 247 -8.55 -15.06 10.00
N GLN A 248 -9.27 -14.29 9.19
CA GLN A 248 -9.68 -14.70 7.83
C GLN A 248 -8.47 -15.06 6.96
N MET A 249 -7.42 -14.25 6.98
CA MET A 249 -6.19 -14.51 6.23
C MET A 249 -5.56 -15.85 6.62
N LYS A 250 -5.47 -16.15 7.91
CA LYS A 250 -4.91 -17.41 8.41
C LYS A 250 -5.75 -18.62 8.02
N GLU A 251 -7.07 -18.48 8.12
CA GLU A 251 -8.01 -19.54 7.74
C GLU A 251 -7.96 -19.86 6.24
N GLU A 252 -7.91 -18.81 5.39
CA GLU A 252 -7.80 -19.00 3.95
C GLU A 252 -6.46 -19.61 3.53
N GLU A 253 -5.37 -19.18 4.14
CA GLU A 253 -4.06 -19.75 3.87
C GLU A 253 -4.01 -21.25 4.26
N ALA A 254 -4.58 -21.62 5.41
CA ALA A 254 -4.68 -23.01 5.84
C ALA A 254 -5.55 -23.86 4.90
N LYS A 255 -6.73 -23.36 4.50
CA LYS A 255 -7.62 -24.07 3.56
C LYS A 255 -6.94 -24.35 2.22
N ARG A 256 -6.07 -23.49 1.77
CA ARG A 256 -5.38 -23.64 0.47
C ARG A 256 -4.48 -24.88 0.40
N TRP A 257 -3.95 -25.33 1.54
CA TRP A 257 -3.15 -26.57 1.63
C TRP A 257 -3.97 -27.84 1.53
N GLU A 258 -5.28 -27.75 1.86
CA GLU A 258 -6.21 -28.88 1.86
C GLU A 258 -7.15 -28.87 0.63
N MET A 259 -6.97 -27.89 -0.28
CA MET A 259 -7.85 -27.71 -1.43
C MET A 259 -7.59 -28.78 -2.48
N GLU A 260 -8.62 -29.53 -2.82
CA GLU A 260 -8.65 -30.45 -3.95
C GLU A 260 -9.26 -29.79 -5.20
N ILE A 261 -8.86 -30.23 -6.40
CA ILE A 261 -9.34 -29.74 -7.70
C ILE A 261 -10.06 -30.84 -8.48
#